data_25836e80ddf6d76979b53b9820a4cc57
#
_entry.id   25836e80ddf6d76979b53b9820a4cc57
#
_cell.length_a   1.000
_cell.length_b   1.000
_cell.length_c   1.000
_cell.angle_alpha   90.00
_cell.angle_beta   90.00
_cell.angle_gamma   90.00
#
_symmetry.space_group_name_H-M   'P 1'
#
loop_
_entity.id
_entity.type
_entity.pdbx_description
1 polymer ?
#
loop_
_entity_poly.entity_id
_entity_poly.type
_entity_poly.pdbx_seq_one_letter_code
_entity_poly.pdbx_strand_id
1 'polypeptide(L)'
;MNRRIAVIGSGRIGRAWAIVFARAGFEVRLHDADRSMLDGAIPSIRRSVSDLAEYGLIDEPEERIVSRVTACQTLKDAVSDVDLVQENIAEIAEVKRTLFAELDKLTRPDTLLASSTSGLPASTFTEALEGRARCLVAHPVNPPSLVPLVELCGAPWTSADTLARARALYEQAGQEPVTVAREIPGFLLNRLQGVLLDEALSLYARGYASAADLDTVMRDGLGLRWSFMGPFETIDLNAPGGVVDYATRYGAMYRSFAKDSVPFDWSPDSIARLDAERREVLPLDEIENRSHWRDRRLMALLAHRRATLKSDDDKS
;
A
#
# COMPACT_ATOMS: atom_id res chain seq x y z
N MET A 1 6.09 -12.56 -23.30
CA MET A 1 4.77 -12.02 -23.71
C MET A 1 4.54 -10.74 -22.90
N ASN A 2 4.13 -9.65 -23.56
CA ASN A 2 3.77 -8.42 -22.84
C ASN A 2 2.52 -8.70 -22.01
N ARG A 3 2.61 -8.57 -20.68
CA ARG A 3 1.44 -8.70 -19.78
C ARG A 3 0.56 -7.47 -19.93
N ARG A 4 -0.74 -7.68 -19.83
CA ARG A 4 -1.75 -6.61 -19.84
C ARG A 4 -2.46 -6.56 -18.51
N ILE A 5 -2.55 -5.37 -17.94
CA ILE A 5 -3.16 -5.11 -16.66
C ILE A 5 -4.30 -4.12 -16.84
N ALA A 6 -5.48 -4.43 -16.30
CA ALA A 6 -6.54 -3.45 -16.18
C ALA A 6 -6.47 -2.79 -14.79
N VAL A 7 -6.53 -1.48 -14.75
CA VAL A 7 -6.66 -0.70 -13.51
C VAL A 7 -8.03 -0.03 -13.51
N ILE A 8 -8.87 -0.40 -12.57
CA ILE A 8 -10.24 0.09 -12.46
C ILE A 8 -10.35 1.05 -11.27
N GLY A 9 -10.77 2.29 -11.55
CA GLY A 9 -10.67 3.43 -10.66
C GLY A 9 -9.37 4.20 -10.90
N SER A 10 -9.49 5.45 -11.39
CA SER A 10 -8.37 6.34 -11.74
C SER A 10 -8.06 7.39 -10.66
N GLY A 11 -8.49 7.13 -9.44
CA GLY A 11 -8.12 7.92 -8.26
C GLY A 11 -6.63 7.84 -7.94
N ARG A 12 -6.23 8.37 -6.79
CA ARG A 12 -4.82 8.41 -6.36
C ARG A 12 -4.15 7.04 -6.40
N ILE A 13 -4.80 6.00 -5.86
CA ILE A 13 -4.24 4.64 -5.81
C ILE A 13 -4.18 4.02 -7.20
N GLY A 14 -5.24 4.15 -8.01
CA GLY A 14 -5.25 3.57 -9.35
C GLY A 14 -4.20 4.18 -10.27
N ARG A 15 -4.01 5.51 -10.24
CA ARG A 15 -2.92 6.16 -10.99
C ARG A 15 -1.54 5.68 -10.55
N ALA A 16 -1.33 5.50 -9.25
CA ALA A 16 -0.06 5.00 -8.74
C ALA A 16 0.17 3.53 -9.16
N TRP A 17 -0.85 2.68 -9.16
CA TRP A 17 -0.78 1.33 -9.72
C TRP A 17 -0.50 1.33 -11.23
N ALA A 18 -1.13 2.24 -11.99
CA ALA A 18 -0.84 2.37 -13.40
C ALA A 18 0.65 2.70 -13.67
N ILE A 19 1.25 3.56 -12.84
CA ILE A 19 2.70 3.86 -12.90
C ILE A 19 3.53 2.63 -12.55
N VAL A 20 3.20 1.88 -11.49
CA VAL A 20 3.89 0.66 -11.09
C VAL A 20 3.97 -0.32 -12.26
N PHE A 21 2.83 -0.66 -12.84
CA PHE A 21 2.77 -1.65 -13.92
C PHE A 21 3.43 -1.13 -15.21
N ALA A 22 3.19 0.13 -15.58
CA ALA A 22 3.79 0.72 -16.77
C ALA A 22 5.31 0.80 -16.68
N ARG A 23 5.86 1.18 -15.50
CA ARG A 23 7.31 1.21 -15.23
C ARG A 23 7.94 -0.18 -15.32
N ALA A 24 7.21 -1.23 -14.94
CA ALA A 24 7.65 -2.61 -15.08
C ALA A 24 7.53 -3.18 -16.53
N GLY A 25 7.10 -2.36 -17.48
CA GLY A 25 6.99 -2.75 -18.87
C GLY A 25 5.66 -3.37 -19.28
N PHE A 26 4.64 -3.36 -18.41
CA PHE A 26 3.31 -3.90 -18.71
C PHE A 26 2.45 -2.90 -19.49
N GLU A 27 1.58 -3.40 -20.36
CA GLU A 27 0.52 -2.61 -20.96
C GLU A 27 -0.60 -2.39 -19.94
N VAL A 28 -0.99 -1.15 -19.70
CA VAL A 28 -2.00 -0.77 -18.70
C VAL A 28 -3.23 -0.20 -19.37
N ARG A 29 -4.37 -0.76 -19.08
CA ARG A 29 -5.68 -0.26 -19.47
C ARG A 29 -6.36 0.36 -18.27
N LEU A 30 -6.48 1.68 -18.26
CA LEU A 30 -7.05 2.45 -17.16
C LEU A 30 -8.50 2.80 -17.48
N HIS A 31 -9.41 2.53 -16.55
CA HIS A 31 -10.82 2.87 -16.66
C HIS A 31 -11.34 3.47 -15.36
N ASP A 32 -12.24 4.43 -15.49
CA ASP A 32 -13.04 4.99 -14.41
C ASP A 32 -14.47 5.24 -14.90
N ALA A 33 -15.44 5.01 -14.04
CA ALA A 33 -16.84 5.34 -14.32
C ALA A 33 -17.07 6.86 -14.40
N ASP A 34 -16.28 7.64 -13.65
CA ASP A 34 -16.24 9.10 -13.77
C ASP A 34 -15.28 9.52 -14.87
N ARG A 35 -15.86 10.05 -15.95
CA ARG A 35 -15.11 10.47 -17.13
C ARG A 35 -14.14 11.60 -16.83
N SER A 36 -14.47 12.50 -15.92
CA SER A 36 -13.58 13.61 -15.55
C SER A 36 -12.32 13.13 -14.83
N MET A 37 -12.47 12.10 -13.99
CA MET A 37 -11.35 11.42 -13.34
C MET A 37 -10.45 10.71 -14.34
N LEU A 38 -11.05 10.03 -15.32
CA LEU A 38 -10.31 9.32 -16.36
C LEU A 38 -9.53 10.30 -17.26
N ASP A 39 -10.16 11.38 -17.72
CA ASP A 39 -9.54 12.39 -18.58
C ASP A 39 -8.36 13.10 -17.90
N GLY A 40 -8.43 13.31 -16.59
CA GLY A 40 -7.35 13.89 -15.79
C GLY A 40 -6.22 12.91 -15.43
N ALA A 41 -6.41 11.60 -15.64
CA ALA A 41 -5.49 10.59 -15.15
C ALA A 41 -4.13 10.58 -15.87
N ILE A 42 -4.11 10.58 -17.21
CA ILE A 42 -2.86 10.54 -18.01
C ILE A 42 -1.97 11.75 -17.74
N PRO A 43 -2.48 13.01 -17.74
CA PRO A 43 -1.67 14.16 -17.36
C PRO A 43 -1.09 14.06 -15.94
N SER A 44 -1.85 13.51 -14.98
CA SER A 44 -1.37 13.29 -13.62
C SER A 44 -0.29 12.22 -13.54
N ILE A 45 -0.46 11.09 -14.24
CA ILE A 45 0.54 10.03 -14.36
C ILE A 45 1.83 10.59 -14.95
N ARG A 46 1.76 11.38 -16.02
CA ARG A 46 2.93 12.01 -16.64
C ARG A 46 3.72 12.84 -15.66
N ARG A 47 3.08 13.70 -14.87
CA ARG A 47 3.75 14.50 -13.83
C ARG A 47 4.46 13.62 -12.80
N SER A 48 3.79 12.57 -12.31
CA SER A 48 4.39 11.67 -11.33
C SER A 48 5.57 10.86 -11.91
N VAL A 49 5.51 10.49 -13.19
CA VAL A 49 6.64 9.81 -13.87
C VAL A 49 7.82 10.77 -14.05
N SER A 50 7.57 12.05 -14.35
CA SER A 50 8.61 13.09 -14.41
C SER A 50 9.29 13.30 -13.05
N ASP A 51 8.50 13.36 -11.96
CA ASP A 51 9.05 13.44 -10.61
C ASP A 51 9.96 12.22 -10.30
N LEU A 52 9.55 11.01 -10.69
CA LEU A 52 10.37 9.80 -10.53
C LEU A 52 11.68 9.87 -11.34
N ALA A 53 11.64 10.44 -12.54
CA ALA A 53 12.81 10.63 -13.39
C ALA A 53 13.84 11.57 -12.76
N GLU A 54 13.39 12.68 -12.15
CA GLU A 54 14.27 13.63 -11.45
C GLU A 54 15.07 12.97 -10.33
N TYR A 55 14.53 11.92 -9.69
CA TYR A 55 15.21 11.17 -8.62
C TYR A 55 15.92 9.90 -9.11
N GLY A 56 15.99 9.67 -10.42
CA GLY A 56 16.65 8.48 -10.99
C GLY A 56 15.95 7.16 -10.65
N LEU A 57 14.63 7.21 -10.47
CA LEU A 57 13.80 6.05 -10.10
C LEU A 57 13.13 5.36 -11.28
N ILE A 58 13.47 5.76 -12.51
CA ILE A 58 13.07 5.09 -13.75
C ILE A 58 14.32 4.68 -14.55
N ASP A 59 14.18 3.60 -15.33
CA ASP A 59 15.28 3.02 -16.12
C ASP A 59 15.12 3.23 -17.63
N GLU A 60 14.06 3.94 -18.04
CA GLU A 60 13.73 4.20 -19.44
C GLU A 60 13.09 5.60 -19.60
N PRO A 61 13.01 6.13 -20.83
CA PRO A 61 12.41 7.44 -21.06
C PRO A 61 10.97 7.53 -20.55
N GLU A 62 10.61 8.66 -19.93
CA GLU A 62 9.28 8.96 -19.40
C GLU A 62 8.16 8.67 -20.41
N GLU A 63 8.32 9.12 -21.64
CA GLU A 63 7.34 8.94 -22.73
C GLU A 63 7.04 7.46 -23.00
N ARG A 64 8.04 6.60 -22.85
CA ARG A 64 7.87 5.17 -23.04
C ARG A 64 7.03 4.55 -21.93
N ILE A 65 7.21 4.99 -20.69
CA ILE A 65 6.41 4.53 -19.54
C ILE A 65 4.96 5.01 -19.73
N VAL A 66 4.77 6.30 -19.98
CA VAL A 66 3.44 6.89 -20.14
C VAL A 66 2.68 6.30 -21.34
N SER A 67 3.37 5.99 -22.46
CA SER A 67 2.73 5.40 -23.65
C SER A 67 2.14 4.01 -23.43
N ARG A 68 2.55 3.30 -22.37
CA ARG A 68 1.96 2.00 -22.01
C ARG A 68 0.62 2.12 -21.30
N VAL A 69 0.22 3.33 -20.88
CA VAL A 69 -1.05 3.55 -20.19
C VAL A 69 -2.09 4.08 -21.17
N THR A 70 -3.14 3.31 -21.38
CA THR A 70 -4.25 3.66 -22.28
C THR A 70 -5.53 3.86 -21.47
N ALA A 71 -6.17 5.02 -21.61
CA ALA A 71 -7.48 5.30 -21.04
C ALA A 71 -8.58 4.59 -21.85
N CYS A 72 -9.36 3.72 -21.21
CA CYS A 72 -10.45 2.96 -21.82
C CYS A 72 -11.80 3.56 -21.42
N GLN A 73 -12.66 3.83 -22.42
CA GLN A 73 -13.95 4.49 -22.17
C GLN A 73 -15.00 3.55 -21.57
N THR A 74 -14.87 2.23 -21.79
CA THR A 74 -15.76 1.24 -21.22
C THR A 74 -15.03 0.24 -20.35
N LEU A 75 -15.72 -0.29 -19.34
CA LEU A 75 -15.16 -1.36 -18.49
C LEU A 75 -14.78 -2.57 -19.33
N LYS A 76 -15.63 -2.96 -20.29
CA LYS A 76 -15.38 -4.10 -21.18
C LYS A 76 -14.07 -3.95 -21.96
N ASP A 77 -13.80 -2.76 -22.52
CA ASP A 77 -12.56 -2.52 -23.29
C ASP A 77 -11.33 -2.59 -22.36
N ALA A 78 -11.48 -2.13 -21.12
CA ALA A 78 -10.39 -2.16 -20.14
C ALA A 78 -10.02 -3.59 -19.74
N VAL A 79 -11.02 -4.47 -19.51
CA VAL A 79 -10.77 -5.78 -18.87
C VAL A 79 -10.73 -6.95 -19.85
N SER A 80 -11.04 -6.72 -21.14
CA SER A 80 -10.93 -7.78 -22.16
C SER A 80 -9.47 -8.16 -22.38
N ASP A 81 -9.15 -9.45 -22.30
CA ASP A 81 -7.81 -10.02 -22.59
C ASP A 81 -6.69 -9.41 -21.74
N VAL A 82 -6.88 -9.36 -20.40
CA VAL A 82 -5.88 -8.94 -19.41
C VAL A 82 -5.49 -10.10 -18.48
N ASP A 83 -4.29 -10.02 -17.91
CA ASP A 83 -3.77 -11.02 -16.98
C ASP A 83 -4.20 -10.74 -15.53
N LEU A 84 -4.39 -9.45 -15.20
CA LEU A 84 -4.82 -8.98 -13.89
C LEU A 84 -5.77 -7.78 -14.04
N VAL A 85 -6.79 -7.76 -13.21
CA VAL A 85 -7.57 -6.55 -12.90
C VAL A 85 -7.20 -6.08 -11.51
N GLN A 86 -6.71 -4.84 -11.38
CA GLN A 86 -6.45 -4.15 -10.13
C GLN A 86 -7.58 -3.15 -9.86
N GLU A 87 -8.49 -3.48 -8.95
CA GLU A 87 -9.63 -2.64 -8.59
C GLU A 87 -9.26 -1.65 -7.50
N ASN A 88 -9.67 -0.37 -7.67
CA ASN A 88 -9.36 0.76 -6.79
C ASN A 88 -10.56 1.71 -6.61
N ILE A 89 -11.79 1.17 -6.63
CA ILE A 89 -13.01 1.97 -6.43
C ILE A 89 -13.29 2.21 -4.94
N ALA A 90 -14.40 2.88 -4.65
CA ALA A 90 -14.81 3.22 -3.28
C ALA A 90 -14.86 2.01 -2.34
N GLU A 91 -14.49 2.22 -1.08
CA GLU A 91 -14.41 1.19 -0.03
C GLU A 91 -15.81 0.86 0.52
N ILE A 92 -16.69 0.40 -0.37
CA ILE A 92 -18.08 0.03 -0.08
C ILE A 92 -18.33 -1.38 -0.60
N ALA A 93 -18.61 -2.33 0.31
CA ALA A 93 -18.75 -3.75 -0.02
C ALA A 93 -19.78 -4.01 -1.13
N GLU A 94 -20.92 -3.33 -1.13
CA GLU A 94 -21.97 -3.50 -2.13
C GLU A 94 -21.54 -3.05 -3.53
N VAL A 95 -20.81 -1.93 -3.61
CA VAL A 95 -20.26 -1.41 -4.86
C VAL A 95 -19.21 -2.37 -5.42
N LYS A 96 -18.31 -2.89 -4.55
CA LYS A 96 -17.33 -3.90 -4.94
C LYS A 96 -17.99 -5.20 -5.39
N ARG A 97 -19.03 -5.66 -4.69
CA ARG A 97 -19.78 -6.88 -5.07
C ARG A 97 -20.39 -6.75 -6.47
N THR A 98 -21.00 -5.62 -6.78
CA THR A 98 -21.56 -5.35 -8.10
C THR A 98 -20.49 -5.34 -9.18
N LEU A 99 -19.39 -4.63 -8.95
CA LEU A 99 -18.29 -4.57 -9.93
C LEU A 99 -17.64 -5.95 -10.12
N PHE A 100 -17.34 -6.68 -9.05
CA PHE A 100 -16.70 -7.99 -9.16
C PHE A 100 -17.60 -9.01 -9.88
N ALA A 101 -18.93 -8.93 -9.72
CA ALA A 101 -19.87 -9.76 -10.48
C ALA A 101 -19.87 -9.43 -11.99
N GLU A 102 -19.62 -8.19 -12.37
CA GLU A 102 -19.43 -7.78 -13.76
C GLU A 102 -18.06 -8.20 -14.30
N LEU A 103 -16.99 -8.00 -13.52
CA LEU A 103 -15.63 -8.41 -13.87
C LEU A 103 -15.55 -9.93 -14.09
N ASP A 104 -16.20 -10.72 -13.26
CA ASP A 104 -16.21 -12.18 -13.37
C ASP A 104 -16.78 -12.67 -14.71
N LYS A 105 -17.77 -11.95 -15.27
CA LYS A 105 -18.37 -12.24 -16.57
C LYS A 105 -17.59 -11.73 -17.75
N LEU A 106 -16.90 -10.58 -17.59
CA LEU A 106 -16.22 -9.89 -18.70
C LEU A 106 -14.79 -10.36 -18.92
N THR A 107 -14.17 -10.97 -17.92
CA THR A 107 -12.76 -11.39 -17.99
C THR A 107 -12.61 -12.88 -18.30
N ARG A 108 -11.45 -13.26 -18.83
CA ARG A 108 -11.11 -14.66 -19.04
C ARG A 108 -11.06 -15.43 -17.71
N PRO A 109 -11.30 -16.74 -17.72
CA PRO A 109 -11.25 -17.56 -16.50
C PRO A 109 -9.90 -17.56 -15.77
N ASP A 110 -8.80 -17.26 -16.50
CA ASP A 110 -7.44 -17.22 -15.98
C ASP A 110 -6.99 -15.83 -15.52
N THR A 111 -7.78 -14.78 -15.75
CA THR A 111 -7.50 -13.41 -15.30
C THR A 111 -7.59 -13.32 -13.77
N LEU A 112 -6.57 -12.80 -13.11
CA LEU A 112 -6.60 -12.51 -11.68
C LEU A 112 -7.47 -11.29 -11.38
N LEU A 113 -8.30 -11.35 -10.34
CA LEU A 113 -9.15 -10.24 -9.91
C LEU A 113 -8.70 -9.79 -8.50
N ALA A 114 -7.98 -8.68 -8.44
CA ALA A 114 -7.41 -8.15 -7.21
C ALA A 114 -8.08 -6.83 -6.80
N SER A 115 -8.34 -6.67 -5.50
CA SER A 115 -8.84 -5.42 -4.92
C SER A 115 -7.77 -4.72 -4.08
N SER A 116 -7.68 -3.39 -4.21
CA SER A 116 -6.86 -2.52 -3.35
C SER A 116 -7.55 -2.12 -2.04
N THR A 117 -8.61 -2.82 -1.64
CA THR A 117 -9.31 -2.53 -0.38
C THR A 117 -8.35 -2.47 0.79
N SER A 118 -8.57 -1.50 1.70
CA SER A 118 -7.73 -1.31 2.89
C SER A 118 -8.22 -2.07 4.12
N GLY A 119 -9.48 -2.56 4.11
CA GLY A 119 -10.06 -3.20 5.28
C GLY A 119 -11.07 -4.30 5.01
N LEU A 120 -11.64 -4.39 3.80
CA LEU A 120 -12.66 -5.37 3.47
C LEU A 120 -12.03 -6.70 3.03
N PRO A 121 -12.27 -7.84 3.75
CA PRO A 121 -11.87 -9.16 3.28
C PRO A 121 -12.47 -9.48 1.91
N ALA A 122 -11.74 -10.20 1.05
CA ALA A 122 -12.24 -10.60 -0.28
C ALA A 122 -13.54 -11.41 -0.19
N SER A 123 -13.72 -12.19 0.88
CA SER A 123 -14.94 -12.94 1.14
C SER A 123 -16.20 -12.11 1.20
N THR A 124 -16.13 -10.83 1.58
CA THR A 124 -17.30 -9.96 1.71
C THR A 124 -17.94 -9.59 0.37
N PHE A 125 -17.18 -9.69 -0.74
CA PHE A 125 -17.68 -9.27 -2.06
C PHE A 125 -17.46 -10.30 -3.18
N THR A 126 -16.85 -11.46 -2.90
CA THR A 126 -16.57 -12.48 -3.94
C THR A 126 -17.26 -13.81 -3.73
N GLU A 127 -18.01 -14.01 -2.62
CA GLU A 127 -18.59 -15.29 -2.24
C GLU A 127 -19.52 -15.91 -3.31
N ALA A 128 -20.34 -15.06 -3.95
CA ALA A 128 -21.35 -15.49 -4.93
C ALA A 128 -20.79 -15.67 -6.36
N LEU A 129 -19.52 -15.41 -6.60
CA LEU A 129 -18.94 -15.47 -7.94
C LEU A 129 -18.62 -16.91 -8.35
N GLU A 130 -18.83 -17.26 -9.61
CA GLU A 130 -18.41 -18.53 -10.17
C GLU A 130 -16.88 -18.63 -10.20
N GLY A 131 -16.19 -17.55 -10.60
CA GLY A 131 -14.75 -17.44 -10.67
C GLY A 131 -14.07 -17.02 -9.36
N ARG A 132 -14.72 -17.14 -8.21
CA ARG A 132 -14.19 -16.68 -6.90
C ARG A 132 -12.81 -17.20 -6.53
N ALA A 133 -12.41 -18.34 -7.07
CA ALA A 133 -11.09 -18.93 -6.81
C ALA A 133 -9.92 -18.09 -7.35
N ARG A 134 -10.17 -17.15 -8.28
CA ARG A 134 -9.18 -16.24 -8.86
C ARG A 134 -9.21 -14.82 -8.27
N CYS A 135 -10.02 -14.61 -7.21
CA CYS A 135 -10.19 -13.33 -6.54
C CYS A 135 -9.31 -13.25 -5.30
N LEU A 136 -8.72 -12.07 -5.05
CA LEU A 136 -7.90 -11.82 -3.88
C LEU A 136 -7.91 -10.33 -3.52
N VAL A 137 -7.42 -10.00 -2.35
CA VAL A 137 -6.99 -8.65 -2.00
C VAL A 137 -5.50 -8.51 -2.32
N ALA A 138 -5.12 -7.40 -2.94
CA ALA A 138 -3.75 -6.93 -3.09
C ALA A 138 -3.69 -5.50 -2.54
N HIS A 139 -3.56 -5.40 -1.22
CA HIS A 139 -3.60 -4.15 -0.47
C HIS A 139 -2.27 -3.41 -0.56
N PRO A 140 -2.19 -2.23 -1.20
CA PRO A 140 -0.97 -1.44 -1.29
C PRO A 140 -0.78 -0.53 -0.08
N VAL A 141 0.43 0.00 0.05
CA VAL A 141 0.69 1.20 0.86
C VAL A 141 0.65 2.44 -0.04
N ASN A 142 -0.03 3.50 0.39
CA ASN A 142 -0.18 4.74 -0.38
C ASN A 142 1.08 5.64 -0.29
N PRO A 143 1.70 6.03 -1.41
CA PRO A 143 1.39 5.63 -2.79
C PRO A 143 2.19 4.38 -3.22
N PRO A 144 1.55 3.39 -3.89
CA PRO A 144 2.23 2.15 -4.31
C PRO A 144 3.38 2.36 -5.29
N SER A 145 3.42 3.47 -6.00
CA SER A 145 4.55 3.83 -6.87
C SER A 145 5.85 4.16 -6.11
N LEU A 146 5.76 4.44 -4.80
CA LEU A 146 6.89 4.79 -3.93
C LEU A 146 7.08 3.79 -2.79
N VAL A 147 6.02 3.21 -2.24
CA VAL A 147 6.11 2.22 -1.17
C VAL A 147 5.80 0.85 -1.75
N PRO A 148 6.79 -0.04 -1.91
CA PRO A 148 6.64 -1.25 -2.72
C PRO A 148 5.84 -2.37 -2.03
N LEU A 149 5.48 -2.22 -0.75
CA LEU A 149 4.74 -3.26 -0.03
C LEU A 149 3.36 -3.48 -0.63
N VAL A 150 3.02 -4.75 -0.90
CA VAL A 150 1.66 -5.18 -1.22
C VAL A 150 1.29 -6.41 -0.40
N GLU A 151 0.17 -6.37 0.32
CA GLU A 151 -0.34 -7.49 1.10
C GLU A 151 -1.30 -8.32 0.25
N LEU A 152 -0.94 -9.59 0.00
CA LEU A 152 -1.76 -10.54 -0.74
C LEU A 152 -2.58 -11.38 0.24
N CYS A 153 -3.90 -11.25 0.18
CA CYS A 153 -4.82 -11.97 1.05
C CYS A 153 -5.92 -12.65 0.20
N GLY A 154 -5.97 -13.96 0.25
CA GLY A 154 -7.04 -14.73 -0.40
C GLY A 154 -8.25 -14.92 0.52
N ALA A 155 -9.44 -15.04 -0.06
CA ALA A 155 -10.63 -15.58 0.61
C ALA A 155 -10.46 -17.11 0.85
N PRO A 156 -11.32 -17.76 1.66
CA PRO A 156 -11.24 -19.20 1.89
C PRO A 156 -11.30 -20.07 0.63
N TRP A 157 -11.84 -19.56 -0.45
CA TRP A 157 -11.96 -20.22 -1.76
C TRP A 157 -10.90 -19.81 -2.78
N THR A 158 -10.07 -18.82 -2.47
CA THR A 158 -8.99 -18.41 -3.36
C THR A 158 -7.99 -19.55 -3.53
N SER A 159 -7.65 -19.90 -4.78
CA SER A 159 -6.74 -20.99 -5.03
C SER A 159 -5.29 -20.65 -4.69
N ALA A 160 -4.50 -21.66 -4.31
CA ALA A 160 -3.07 -21.47 -4.08
C ALA A 160 -2.33 -21.01 -5.36
N ASP A 161 -2.78 -21.46 -6.54
CA ASP A 161 -2.26 -21.00 -7.84
C ASP A 161 -2.49 -19.49 -8.04
N THR A 162 -3.69 -19.00 -7.69
CA THR A 162 -4.02 -17.57 -7.74
C THR A 162 -3.04 -16.74 -6.91
N LEU A 163 -2.78 -17.15 -5.67
CA LEU A 163 -1.84 -16.45 -4.79
C LEU A 163 -0.40 -16.50 -5.32
N ALA A 164 0.04 -17.65 -5.82
CA ALA A 164 1.39 -17.81 -6.39
C ALA A 164 1.58 -16.96 -7.65
N ARG A 165 0.60 -16.96 -8.56
CA ARG A 165 0.62 -16.13 -9.78
C ARG A 165 0.55 -14.64 -9.47
N ALA A 166 -0.28 -14.25 -8.52
CA ALA A 166 -0.35 -12.86 -8.07
C ALA A 166 0.99 -12.41 -7.49
N ARG A 167 1.60 -13.20 -6.59
CA ARG A 167 2.93 -12.91 -6.04
C ARG A 167 3.94 -12.67 -7.14
N ALA A 168 4.09 -13.61 -8.07
CA ALA A 168 5.06 -13.50 -9.16
C ALA A 168 4.81 -12.27 -10.04
N LEU A 169 3.54 -11.88 -10.26
CA LEU A 169 3.20 -10.70 -11.04
C LEU A 169 3.59 -9.40 -10.32
N TYR A 170 3.30 -9.29 -9.01
CA TYR A 170 3.67 -8.10 -8.24
C TYR A 170 5.19 -8.01 -8.03
N GLU A 171 5.90 -9.12 -7.82
CA GLU A 171 7.37 -9.16 -7.81
C GLU A 171 7.95 -8.67 -9.15
N GLN A 172 7.43 -9.15 -10.28
CA GLN A 172 7.81 -8.66 -11.60
C GLN A 172 7.49 -7.17 -11.80
N ALA A 173 6.47 -6.65 -11.13
CA ALA A 173 6.13 -5.22 -11.11
C ALA A 173 7.03 -4.39 -10.19
N GLY A 174 8.03 -5.00 -9.53
CA GLY A 174 8.94 -4.32 -8.59
C GLY A 174 8.30 -4.04 -7.24
N GLN A 175 7.27 -4.82 -6.87
CA GLN A 175 6.67 -4.74 -5.54
C GLN A 175 7.24 -5.83 -4.62
N GLU A 176 7.04 -5.62 -3.31
CA GLU A 176 7.42 -6.56 -2.24
C GLU A 176 6.14 -7.22 -1.68
N PRO A 177 5.66 -8.31 -2.29
CA PRO A 177 4.43 -8.94 -1.84
C PRO A 177 4.63 -9.76 -0.57
N VAL A 178 3.83 -9.50 0.45
CA VAL A 178 3.72 -10.31 1.65
C VAL A 178 2.41 -11.10 1.65
N THR A 179 2.43 -12.32 2.17
CA THR A 179 1.23 -13.16 2.23
C THR A 179 0.54 -13.02 3.58
N VAL A 180 -0.73 -12.64 3.56
CA VAL A 180 -1.62 -12.72 4.70
C VAL A 180 -2.30 -14.09 4.66
N ALA A 181 -1.88 -14.99 5.54
CA ALA A 181 -2.24 -16.43 5.49
C ALA A 181 -3.74 -16.70 5.66
N ARG A 182 -4.47 -15.83 6.30
CA ARG A 182 -5.94 -15.88 6.50
C ARG A 182 -6.49 -14.47 6.53
N GLU A 183 -7.71 -14.29 6.04
CA GLU A 183 -8.41 -13.02 6.13
C GLU A 183 -8.47 -12.51 7.56
N ILE A 184 -8.11 -11.24 7.70
CA ILE A 184 -8.23 -10.49 8.95
C ILE A 184 -8.54 -9.04 8.60
N PRO A 185 -9.55 -8.40 9.22
CA PRO A 185 -9.86 -7.00 8.99
C PRO A 185 -8.64 -6.11 9.24
N GLY A 186 -8.33 -5.21 8.28
CA GLY A 186 -7.19 -4.31 8.34
C GLY A 186 -5.84 -4.95 7.99
N PHE A 187 -5.81 -6.22 7.60
CA PHE A 187 -4.61 -6.98 7.19
C PHE A 187 -3.47 -6.85 8.22
N LEU A 188 -2.20 -6.93 7.82
CA LEU A 188 -1.08 -6.84 8.77
C LEU A 188 -0.67 -5.38 9.02
N LEU A 189 -0.52 -4.60 7.94
CA LEU A 189 -0.02 -3.23 8.01
C LEU A 189 -0.92 -2.34 8.87
N ASN A 190 -2.22 -2.29 8.56
CA ASN A 190 -3.14 -1.41 9.29
C ASN A 190 -3.30 -1.83 10.75
N ARG A 191 -3.19 -3.13 11.05
CA ARG A 191 -3.21 -3.61 12.44
C ARG A 191 -2.00 -3.16 13.22
N LEU A 192 -0.79 -3.29 12.64
CA LEU A 192 0.45 -2.81 13.28
C LEU A 192 0.42 -1.29 13.44
N GLN A 193 0.02 -0.56 12.41
CA GLN A 193 -0.12 0.89 12.47
C GLN A 193 -1.17 1.32 13.49
N GLY A 194 -2.31 0.62 13.55
CA GLY A 194 -3.39 0.93 14.49
C GLY A 194 -2.97 0.81 15.94
N VAL A 195 -2.24 -0.24 16.31
CA VAL A 195 -1.71 -0.40 17.69
C VAL A 195 -0.72 0.70 18.04
N LEU A 196 0.18 1.07 17.11
CA LEU A 196 1.12 2.17 17.33
C LEU A 196 0.42 3.52 17.48
N LEU A 197 -0.61 3.77 16.67
CA LEU A 197 -1.39 5.01 16.76
C LEU A 197 -2.20 5.07 18.06
N ASP A 198 -2.83 3.99 18.46
CA ASP A 198 -3.62 3.92 19.69
C ASP A 198 -2.76 4.25 20.92
N GLU A 199 -1.57 3.65 21.01
CA GLU A 199 -0.63 3.94 22.09
C GLU A 199 -0.11 5.39 22.03
N ALA A 200 0.28 5.89 20.86
CA ALA A 200 0.76 7.26 20.70
C ALA A 200 -0.31 8.29 21.09
N LEU A 201 -1.57 8.07 20.67
CA LEU A 201 -2.69 8.93 21.01
C LEU A 201 -3.03 8.86 22.51
N SER A 202 -2.96 7.67 23.12
CA SER A 202 -3.14 7.49 24.55
C SER A 202 -2.07 8.25 25.37
N LEU A 203 -0.80 8.13 24.98
CA LEU A 203 0.30 8.86 25.63
C LEU A 203 0.14 10.38 25.50
N TYR A 204 -0.27 10.86 24.30
CA TYR A 204 -0.58 12.27 24.07
C TYR A 204 -1.74 12.77 24.94
N ALA A 205 -2.88 12.05 24.92
CA ALA A 205 -4.08 12.44 25.66
C ALA A 205 -3.86 12.50 27.19
N ARG A 206 -3.02 11.60 27.71
CA ARG A 206 -2.63 11.53 29.12
C ARG A 206 -1.53 12.51 29.49
N GLY A 207 -1.00 13.30 28.55
CA GLY A 207 -0.03 14.36 28.81
C GLY A 207 1.40 13.86 29.06
N TYR A 208 1.76 12.65 28.64
CA TYR A 208 3.13 12.14 28.78
C TYR A 208 4.11 12.79 27.82
N ALA A 209 3.66 13.18 26.62
CA ALA A 209 4.48 13.85 25.64
C ALA A 209 3.64 14.72 24.68
N SER A 210 4.27 15.67 24.00
CA SER A 210 3.65 16.42 22.92
C SER A 210 3.52 15.56 21.64
N ALA A 211 2.64 15.97 20.70
CA ALA A 211 2.53 15.30 19.41
C ALA A 211 3.87 15.35 18.64
N ALA A 212 4.60 16.46 18.72
CA ALA A 212 5.90 16.62 18.07
C ALA A 212 6.98 15.68 18.64
N ASP A 213 6.99 15.46 19.96
CA ASP A 213 7.93 14.54 20.59
C ASP A 213 7.62 13.09 20.21
N LEU A 214 6.33 12.69 20.18
CA LEU A 214 5.91 11.35 19.75
C LEU A 214 6.26 11.10 18.27
N ASP A 215 6.02 12.07 17.38
CA ASP A 215 6.47 12.00 16.00
C ASP A 215 8.00 11.82 15.91
N THR A 216 8.78 12.50 16.76
CA THR A 216 10.23 12.40 16.80
C THR A 216 10.69 11.02 17.27
N VAL A 217 10.08 10.47 18.34
CA VAL A 217 10.37 9.10 18.82
C VAL A 217 10.14 8.07 17.73
N MET A 218 9.03 8.21 16.99
CA MET A 218 8.73 7.30 15.90
C MET A 218 9.67 7.47 14.71
N ARG A 219 9.91 8.71 14.25
CA ARG A 219 10.71 8.99 13.06
C ARG A 219 12.20 8.70 13.28
N ASP A 220 12.77 9.23 14.35
CA ASP A 220 14.22 9.23 14.59
C ASP A 220 14.67 8.07 15.50
N GLY A 221 13.72 7.44 16.20
CA GLY A 221 13.93 6.25 17.02
C GLY A 221 13.65 4.96 16.25
N LEU A 222 12.40 4.53 16.22
CA LEU A 222 12.00 3.25 15.63
C LEU A 222 12.12 3.26 14.11
N GLY A 223 11.57 4.26 13.44
CA GLY A 223 11.46 4.35 12.01
C GLY A 223 12.81 4.40 11.29
N LEU A 224 13.83 5.03 11.91
CA LEU A 224 15.18 5.08 11.34
C LEU A 224 15.76 3.67 11.15
N ARG A 225 15.63 2.80 12.15
CA ARG A 225 16.08 1.40 12.06
C ARG A 225 15.17 0.58 11.15
N TRP A 226 13.86 0.77 11.26
CA TRP A 226 12.87 0.03 10.47
C TRP A 226 12.87 0.42 8.98
N SER A 227 13.64 1.41 8.58
CA SER A 227 13.83 1.73 7.16
C SER A 227 14.64 0.66 6.39
N PHE A 228 15.35 -0.23 7.09
CA PHE A 228 16.18 -1.29 6.49
C PHE A 228 16.12 -2.65 7.23
N MET A 229 15.52 -2.72 8.43
CA MET A 229 15.29 -3.98 9.16
C MET A 229 13.92 -3.97 9.82
N GLY A 230 13.34 -5.14 10.03
CA GLY A 230 12.05 -5.29 10.72
C GLY A 230 12.18 -5.34 12.25
N PRO A 231 11.05 -5.39 12.97
CA PRO A 231 11.05 -5.44 14.44
C PRO A 231 11.69 -6.72 15.00
N PHE A 232 11.56 -7.86 14.34
CA PHE A 232 12.14 -9.12 14.79
C PHE A 232 13.66 -9.13 14.65
N GLU A 233 14.18 -8.67 13.53
CA GLU A 233 15.62 -8.49 13.33
C GLU A 233 16.19 -7.46 14.31
N THR A 234 15.45 -6.38 14.56
CA THR A 234 15.84 -5.37 15.55
C THR A 234 16.03 -5.96 16.93
N ILE A 235 15.11 -6.80 17.43
CA ILE A 235 15.25 -7.41 18.76
C ILE A 235 16.31 -8.52 18.77
N ASP A 236 16.51 -9.22 17.67
CA ASP A 236 17.55 -10.24 17.54
C ASP A 236 18.95 -9.64 17.70
N LEU A 237 19.18 -8.48 17.09
CA LEU A 237 20.45 -7.74 17.18
C LEU A 237 20.66 -6.98 18.50
N ASN A 238 19.59 -6.78 19.29
CA ASN A 238 19.65 -6.00 20.54
C ASN A 238 20.04 -6.81 21.78
N ALA A 239 20.30 -8.12 21.65
CA ALA A 239 20.78 -8.94 22.75
C ALA A 239 21.84 -9.94 22.26
N PRO A 240 22.92 -10.19 23.03
CA PRO A 240 24.00 -11.09 22.60
C PRO A 240 23.55 -12.51 22.29
N GLY A 241 22.49 -12.99 22.90
CA GLY A 241 21.88 -14.31 22.66
C GLY A 241 20.64 -14.27 21.76
N GLY A 242 20.45 -13.18 20.99
CA GLY A 242 19.37 -13.04 20.03
C GLY A 242 17.99 -12.92 20.67
N VAL A 243 16.94 -13.32 19.91
CA VAL A 243 15.53 -13.17 20.31
C VAL A 243 15.21 -13.81 21.67
N VAL A 244 15.79 -14.97 21.97
CA VAL A 244 15.52 -15.67 23.23
C VAL A 244 16.10 -14.90 24.41
N ASP A 245 17.31 -14.40 24.31
CA ASP A 245 17.95 -13.57 25.34
C ASP A 245 17.20 -12.24 25.52
N TYR A 246 16.82 -11.59 24.40
CA TYR A 246 16.01 -10.38 24.42
C TYR A 246 14.66 -10.60 25.13
N ALA A 247 13.95 -11.66 24.78
CA ALA A 247 12.67 -11.98 25.40
C ALA A 247 12.80 -12.30 26.89
N THR A 248 13.88 -12.95 27.31
CA THR A 248 14.18 -13.25 28.71
C THR A 248 14.42 -11.96 29.50
N ARG A 249 15.20 -11.02 28.96
CA ARG A 249 15.53 -9.75 29.62
C ARG A 249 14.34 -8.79 29.68
N TYR A 250 13.61 -8.63 28.59
CA TYR A 250 12.65 -7.53 28.41
C TYR A 250 11.19 -7.97 28.33
N GLY A 251 10.89 -9.25 28.15
CA GLY A 251 9.52 -9.73 27.96
C GLY A 251 8.58 -9.45 29.15
N ALA A 252 9.10 -9.47 30.39
CA ALA A 252 8.32 -9.12 31.57
C ALA A 252 7.94 -7.61 31.59
N MET A 253 8.88 -6.75 31.18
CA MET A 253 8.67 -5.32 31.05
C MET A 253 7.59 -5.00 30.00
N TYR A 254 7.69 -5.59 28.79
CA TYR A 254 6.67 -5.37 27.75
C TYR A 254 5.28 -5.85 28.17
N ARG A 255 5.20 -6.99 28.89
CA ARG A 255 3.93 -7.44 29.47
C ARG A 255 3.35 -6.50 30.52
N SER A 256 4.19 -5.75 31.24
CA SER A 256 3.68 -4.75 32.18
C SER A 256 3.07 -3.55 31.45
N PHE A 257 3.66 -3.10 30.35
CA PHE A 257 3.10 -2.01 29.55
C PHE A 257 1.70 -2.33 29.02
N ALA A 258 1.47 -3.57 28.56
CA ALA A 258 0.15 -3.99 28.09
C ALA A 258 -0.93 -3.94 29.18
N LYS A 259 -0.57 -4.05 30.47
CA LYS A 259 -1.52 -3.91 31.58
C LYS A 259 -1.88 -2.46 31.88
N ASP A 260 -0.96 -1.54 31.59
CA ASP A 260 -1.12 -0.10 31.83
C ASP A 260 -1.66 0.62 30.58
N SER A 261 -1.80 -0.10 29.46
CA SER A 261 -2.35 0.44 28.22
C SER A 261 -3.83 0.78 28.40
N VAL A 262 -4.18 2.01 28.08
CA VAL A 262 -5.56 2.52 28.06
C VAL A 262 -5.90 2.82 26.60
N PRO A 263 -6.86 2.09 26.00
CA PRO A 263 -7.28 2.36 24.63
C PRO A 263 -7.69 3.82 24.47
N PHE A 264 -7.26 4.43 23.35
CA PHE A 264 -7.63 5.81 23.05
C PHE A 264 -9.11 5.90 22.64
N ASP A 265 -9.79 6.91 23.11
CA ASP A 265 -11.15 7.24 22.66
C ASP A 265 -11.08 8.04 21.33
N TRP A 266 -11.42 7.39 20.23
CA TRP A 266 -11.42 7.97 18.87
C TRP A 266 -12.60 8.90 18.59
N SER A 267 -13.28 9.41 19.63
CA SER A 267 -14.34 10.39 19.46
C SER A 267 -13.84 11.72 18.88
N PRO A 268 -14.71 12.51 18.21
CA PRO A 268 -14.35 13.82 17.69
C PRO A 268 -13.76 14.75 18.77
N ASP A 269 -14.28 14.69 20.01
CA ASP A 269 -13.83 15.54 21.10
C ASP A 269 -12.40 15.17 21.55
N SER A 270 -12.08 13.88 21.59
CA SER A 270 -10.74 13.40 21.93
C SER A 270 -9.71 13.77 20.85
N ILE A 271 -10.11 13.85 19.60
CA ILE A 271 -9.25 14.21 18.45
C ILE A 271 -9.09 15.73 18.32
N ALA A 272 -10.08 16.53 18.74
CA ALA A 272 -10.10 17.98 18.50
C ALA A 272 -8.85 18.72 18.99
N ARG A 273 -8.31 18.33 20.16
CA ARG A 273 -7.09 18.95 20.71
C ARG A 273 -5.87 18.68 19.82
N LEU A 274 -5.71 17.45 19.36
CA LEU A 274 -4.61 17.07 18.45
C LEU A 274 -4.78 17.77 17.08
N ASP A 275 -6.02 17.83 16.56
CA ASP A 275 -6.26 18.53 15.30
C ASP A 275 -5.92 20.01 15.41
N ALA A 276 -6.33 20.72 16.48
CA ALA A 276 -5.98 22.10 16.70
C ALA A 276 -4.44 22.32 16.72
N GLU A 277 -3.71 21.52 17.49
CA GLU A 277 -2.24 21.57 17.54
C GLU A 277 -1.61 21.27 16.15
N ARG A 278 -2.16 20.32 15.41
CA ARG A 278 -1.68 20.01 14.05
C ARG A 278 -2.00 21.13 13.04
N ARG A 279 -3.13 21.83 13.18
CA ARG A 279 -3.50 22.96 12.29
C ARG A 279 -2.60 24.17 12.50
N GLU A 280 -2.06 24.39 13.70
CA GLU A 280 -1.04 25.44 13.93
C GLU A 280 0.25 25.19 13.13
N VAL A 281 0.62 23.92 12.94
CA VAL A 281 1.85 23.52 12.21
C VAL A 281 1.59 23.35 10.71
N LEU A 282 0.42 22.83 10.35
CA LEU A 282 0.04 22.51 8.97
C LEU A 282 -1.44 22.86 8.73
N PRO A 283 -1.73 24.04 8.18
CA PRO A 283 -3.07 24.41 7.75
C PRO A 283 -3.68 23.41 6.76
N LEU A 284 -5.02 23.31 6.72
CA LEU A 284 -5.73 22.31 5.88
C LEU A 284 -5.46 22.51 4.38
N ASP A 285 -5.35 23.75 3.93
CA ASP A 285 -5.06 24.12 2.54
C ASP A 285 -3.60 23.79 2.11
N GLU A 286 -2.71 23.56 3.07
CA GLU A 286 -1.33 23.16 2.82
C GLU A 286 -1.11 21.62 2.83
N ILE A 287 -2.14 20.82 3.12
CA ILE A 287 -2.01 19.35 3.18
C ILE A 287 -1.53 18.76 1.84
N GLU A 288 -2.02 19.27 0.71
CA GLU A 288 -1.61 18.79 -0.61
C GLU A 288 -0.12 19.10 -0.87
N ASN A 289 0.32 20.31 -0.59
CA ASN A 289 1.73 20.71 -0.71
C ASN A 289 2.63 19.86 0.20
N ARG A 290 2.17 19.57 1.42
CA ARG A 290 2.89 18.72 2.35
C ARG A 290 2.93 17.25 1.89
N SER A 291 1.90 16.77 1.23
CA SER A 291 1.88 15.44 0.61
C SER A 291 2.92 15.33 -0.51
N HIS A 292 3.03 16.33 -1.38
CA HIS A 292 4.09 16.40 -2.40
C HIS A 292 5.50 16.45 -1.79
N TRP A 293 5.67 17.21 -0.68
CA TRP A 293 6.94 17.20 0.05
C TRP A 293 7.28 15.81 0.58
N ARG A 294 6.29 15.08 1.16
CA ARG A 294 6.46 13.68 1.61
C ARG A 294 6.92 12.78 0.47
N ASP A 295 6.26 12.88 -0.67
CA ASP A 295 6.56 12.03 -1.83
C ASP A 295 7.98 12.28 -2.34
N ARG A 296 8.44 13.54 -2.39
CA ARG A 296 9.85 13.86 -2.72
C ARG A 296 10.83 13.28 -1.70
N ARG A 297 10.52 13.30 -0.39
CA ARG A 297 11.36 12.67 0.63
C ARG A 297 11.42 11.16 0.47
N LEU A 298 10.31 10.52 0.15
CA LEU A 298 10.28 9.08 -0.15
C LEU A 298 11.11 8.76 -1.40
N MET A 299 11.00 9.54 -2.46
CA MET A 299 11.81 9.37 -3.67
C MET A 299 13.31 9.48 -3.38
N ALA A 300 13.73 10.48 -2.61
CA ALA A 300 15.14 10.63 -2.21
C ALA A 300 15.64 9.42 -1.39
N LEU A 301 14.83 8.91 -0.46
CA LEU A 301 15.15 7.72 0.32
C LEU A 301 15.25 6.47 -0.56
N LEU A 302 14.33 6.30 -1.49
CA LEU A 302 14.34 5.18 -2.44
C LEU A 302 15.56 5.23 -3.37
N ALA A 303 15.94 6.42 -3.85
CA ALA A 303 17.14 6.60 -4.65
C ALA A 303 18.40 6.21 -3.88
N HIS A 304 18.49 6.60 -2.59
CA HIS A 304 19.57 6.19 -1.71
C HIS A 304 19.61 4.67 -1.51
N ARG A 305 18.47 4.04 -1.16
CA ARG A 305 18.38 2.58 -1.00
C ARG A 305 18.79 1.84 -2.26
N ARG A 306 18.32 2.30 -3.43
CA ARG A 306 18.71 1.72 -4.72
C ARG A 306 20.20 1.79 -4.99
N ALA A 307 20.85 2.90 -4.65
CA ALA A 307 22.30 3.06 -4.79
C ALA A 307 23.07 2.13 -3.84
N THR A 308 22.61 1.97 -2.60
CA THR A 308 23.24 1.11 -1.60
C THR A 308 23.18 -0.38 -2.01
N LEU A 309 21.99 -0.85 -2.43
CA LEU A 309 21.83 -2.24 -2.88
C LEU A 309 22.75 -2.58 -4.06
N LYS A 310 22.88 -1.70 -5.05
CA LYS A 310 23.83 -1.89 -6.16
C LYS A 310 25.27 -2.01 -5.69
N SER A 311 25.67 -1.26 -4.65
CA SER A 311 27.02 -1.32 -4.11
C SER A 311 27.32 -2.60 -3.31
N ASP A 312 26.31 -3.25 -2.78
CA ASP A 312 26.46 -4.51 -2.04
C ASP A 312 26.51 -5.70 -2.99
N ASP A 313 25.74 -5.69 -4.08
CA ASP A 313 25.80 -6.70 -5.14
C ASP A 313 27.16 -6.70 -5.87
N ASP A 314 27.78 -5.52 -6.05
CA ASP A 314 29.11 -5.39 -6.68
C ASP A 314 30.27 -5.89 -5.77
N LYS A 315 30.00 -6.15 -4.47
CA LYS A 315 30.99 -6.63 -3.49
C LYS A 315 30.86 -8.12 -3.14
N SER A 316 29.76 -8.77 -3.58
CA SER A 316 29.49 -10.19 -3.38
C SER A 316 29.87 -11.02 -4.59
#